data_171f8559b27705d74b590654a6b0506e
#
_entry.id   171f8559b27705d74b590654a6b0506e
#
_cell.length_a   1.000
_cell.length_b   1.000
_cell.length_c   1.000
_cell.angle_alpha   90.00
_cell.angle_beta   90.00
_cell.angle_gamma   90.00
#
_symmetry.space_group_name_H-M   'P 1'
#
loop_
_entity.id
_entity.type
_entity.pdbx_description
1 polymer ?
#
loop_
_entity_poly.entity_id
_entity_poly.type
_entity_poly.pdbx_seq_one_letter_code
_entity_poly.pdbx_strand_id
1 'polypeptide(L)'
;GAGLHPELTGRENIFLYGAILGMKKKEVEAKFKAITDFAEINDFLDMPIKRYSSGMYARLGFAVAVNLEPDILLIDEVLAVGDESFQKKCFAKMKQVKNSGTTIVFVSHNLEWISALCSRTIWLEHGTIQKDGRPEQVIAAYRQSL
;
A
#
# COMPACT_ATOMS: atom_id res chain seq x y z
N GLY A 1 2.25 -5.64 6.68
CA GLY A 1 1.74 -5.56 8.06
C GLY A 1 2.84 -5.41 9.12
N ALA A 2 4.09 -5.41 8.70
CA ALA A 2 5.21 -5.20 9.62
C ALA A 2 5.18 -3.78 10.19
N GLY A 3 5.41 -3.64 11.49
CA GLY A 3 5.49 -2.35 12.16
C GLY A 3 4.29 -2.00 13.05
N LEU A 4 3.20 -2.74 12.99
CA LEU A 4 2.07 -2.57 13.88
C LEU A 4 2.23 -3.48 15.13
N HIS A 5 2.01 -2.92 16.33
CA HIS A 5 2.18 -3.62 17.60
C HIS A 5 0.83 -4.11 18.13
N PRO A 6 0.63 -5.43 18.35
CA PRO A 6 -0.67 -6.01 18.69
C PRO A 6 -1.34 -5.47 19.95
N GLU A 7 -0.55 -5.13 20.97
CA GLU A 7 -1.05 -4.66 22.27
C GLU A 7 -1.43 -3.17 22.26
N LEU A 8 -0.96 -2.41 21.28
CA LEU A 8 -1.28 -1.01 21.15
C LEU A 8 -2.62 -0.82 20.44
N THR A 9 -3.29 0.27 20.74
CA THR A 9 -4.51 0.71 20.06
C THR A 9 -4.24 1.11 18.61
N GLY A 10 -5.29 1.22 17.80
CA GLY A 10 -5.17 1.74 16.42
C GLY A 10 -4.54 3.12 16.38
N ARG A 11 -4.95 4.00 17.32
CA ARG A 11 -4.38 5.33 17.49
C ARG A 11 -2.88 5.31 17.75
N GLU A 12 -2.44 4.55 18.75
CA GLU A 12 -1.03 4.43 19.11
C GLU A 12 -0.20 3.81 17.98
N ASN A 13 -0.76 2.85 17.27
CA ASN A 13 -0.12 2.24 16.11
C ASN A 13 0.08 3.21 14.94
N ILE A 14 -0.85 4.14 14.70
CA ILE A 14 -0.66 5.19 13.68
C ILE A 14 0.59 6.01 13.98
N PHE A 15 0.78 6.43 15.24
CA PHE A 15 1.97 7.18 15.65
C PHE A 15 3.24 6.33 15.60
N LEU A 16 3.19 5.10 16.10
CA LEU A 16 4.31 4.17 16.08
C LEU A 16 4.76 3.88 14.65
N TYR A 17 3.82 3.50 13.79
CA TYR A 17 4.11 3.14 12.40
C TYR A 17 4.56 4.37 11.59
N GLY A 18 3.95 5.52 11.80
CA GLY A 18 4.41 6.78 11.23
C GLY A 18 5.86 7.09 11.61
N ALA A 19 6.22 6.90 12.89
CA ALA A 19 7.60 7.09 13.37
C ALA A 19 8.59 6.09 12.76
N ILE A 20 8.22 4.82 12.64
CA ILE A 20 9.03 3.77 11.96
C ILE A 20 9.31 4.16 10.52
N LEU A 21 8.33 4.74 9.83
CA LEU A 21 8.44 5.19 8.46
C LEU A 21 9.06 6.60 8.32
N GLY A 22 9.57 7.19 9.40
CA GLY A 22 10.35 8.43 9.40
C GLY A 22 9.55 9.72 9.60
N MET A 23 8.23 9.66 9.88
CA MET A 23 7.43 10.86 10.15
C MET A 23 7.72 11.44 11.52
N LYS A 24 7.74 12.77 11.61
CA LYS A 24 7.70 13.47 12.89
C LYS A 24 6.28 13.43 13.48
N LYS A 25 6.16 13.47 14.81
CA LYS A 25 4.88 13.43 15.50
C LYS A 25 3.86 14.45 14.95
N LYS A 26 4.30 15.70 14.71
CA LYS A 26 3.44 16.75 14.13
C LYS A 26 2.92 16.43 12.73
N GLU A 27 3.72 15.71 11.92
CA GLU A 27 3.31 15.28 10.58
C GLU A 27 2.26 14.18 10.66
N VAL A 28 2.41 13.25 11.61
CA VAL A 28 1.40 12.22 11.88
C VAL A 28 0.10 12.87 12.37
N GLU A 29 0.19 13.84 13.32
CA GLU A 29 -0.96 14.57 13.84
C GLU A 29 -1.73 15.29 12.71
N ALA A 30 -1.02 15.96 11.81
CA ALA A 30 -1.63 16.67 10.68
C ALA A 30 -2.35 15.73 9.70
N LYS A 31 -1.85 14.48 9.55
CA LYS A 31 -2.42 13.47 8.63
C LYS A 31 -3.36 12.49 9.32
N PHE A 32 -3.48 12.56 10.65
CA PHE A 32 -4.19 11.57 11.46
C PHE A 32 -5.61 11.32 10.96
N LYS A 33 -6.38 12.41 10.77
CA LYS A 33 -7.76 12.30 10.26
C LYS A 33 -7.82 11.68 8.87
N ALA A 34 -6.93 12.05 7.97
CA ALA A 34 -6.89 11.49 6.62
C ALA A 34 -6.57 9.99 6.65
N ILE A 35 -5.65 9.56 7.54
CA ILE A 35 -5.29 8.14 7.74
C ILE A 35 -6.50 7.36 8.26
N THR A 36 -7.17 7.85 9.30
CA THR A 36 -8.28 7.13 9.95
C THR A 36 -9.52 7.05 9.06
N ASP A 37 -9.84 8.13 8.36
CA ASP A 37 -10.95 8.16 7.38
C ASP A 37 -10.66 7.26 6.18
N PHE A 38 -9.39 7.19 5.75
CA PHE A 38 -9.01 6.29 4.67
C PHE A 38 -9.14 4.82 5.09
N ALA A 39 -8.66 4.48 6.30
CA ALA A 39 -8.71 3.13 6.84
C ALA A 39 -10.12 2.66 7.22
N GLU A 40 -11.06 3.60 7.43
CA GLU A 40 -12.44 3.34 7.87
C GLU A 40 -12.51 2.61 9.23
N ILE A 41 -11.67 3.06 10.18
CA ILE A 41 -11.53 2.45 11.51
C ILE A 41 -11.85 3.41 12.66
N ASN A 42 -12.52 4.54 12.38
CA ASN A 42 -12.75 5.60 13.37
C ASN A 42 -13.36 5.09 14.69
N ASP A 43 -14.34 4.17 14.62
CA ASP A 43 -15.03 3.60 15.78
C ASP A 43 -14.17 2.61 16.58
N PHE A 44 -13.02 2.19 16.04
CA PHE A 44 -12.16 1.17 16.61
C PHE A 44 -10.78 1.69 17.04
N LEU A 45 -10.56 3.01 16.92
CA LEU A 45 -9.23 3.64 17.14
C LEU A 45 -8.65 3.39 18.53
N ASP A 46 -9.48 3.31 19.56
CA ASP A 46 -9.06 3.16 20.95
C ASP A 46 -9.07 1.69 21.41
N MET A 47 -9.28 0.76 20.47
CA MET A 47 -9.20 -0.68 20.70
C MET A 47 -7.82 -1.22 20.32
N PRO A 48 -7.21 -2.12 21.13
CA PRO A 48 -5.97 -2.80 20.75
C PRO A 48 -6.10 -3.57 19.44
N ILE A 49 -5.11 -3.45 18.55
CA ILE A 49 -5.23 -4.00 17.19
C ILE A 49 -5.21 -5.53 17.14
N LYS A 50 -4.81 -6.22 18.22
CA LYS A 50 -5.00 -7.68 18.35
C LYS A 50 -6.45 -8.12 18.23
N ARG A 51 -7.42 -7.19 18.41
CA ARG A 51 -8.85 -7.42 18.24
C ARG A 51 -9.37 -7.03 16.85
N TYR A 52 -8.51 -6.48 16.00
CA TYR A 52 -8.88 -6.12 14.65
C TYR A 52 -9.07 -7.37 13.79
N SER A 53 -9.99 -7.29 12.83
CA SER A 53 -10.02 -8.28 11.74
C SER A 53 -8.74 -8.15 10.90
N SER A 54 -8.39 -9.19 10.14
CA SER A 54 -7.28 -9.12 9.19
C SER A 54 -7.42 -7.97 8.19
N GLY A 55 -8.66 -7.70 7.76
CA GLY A 55 -8.98 -6.57 6.90
C GLY A 55 -8.72 -5.22 7.56
N MET A 56 -9.17 -5.01 8.80
CA MET A 56 -8.93 -3.77 9.55
C MET A 56 -7.43 -3.53 9.79
N TYR A 57 -6.71 -4.59 10.16
CA TYR A 57 -5.26 -4.54 10.35
C TYR A 57 -4.53 -4.06 9.10
N ALA A 58 -4.86 -4.67 7.98
CA ALA A 58 -4.23 -4.37 6.72
C ALA A 58 -4.66 -2.99 6.16
N ARG A 59 -5.94 -2.58 6.35
CA ARG A 59 -6.42 -1.22 6.02
C ARG A 59 -5.64 -0.16 6.79
N LEU A 60 -5.40 -0.38 8.09
CA LEU A 60 -4.63 0.54 8.93
C LEU A 60 -3.19 0.69 8.41
N GLY A 61 -2.48 -0.43 8.20
CA GLY A 61 -1.11 -0.42 7.71
C GLY A 61 -0.97 0.29 6.36
N PHE A 62 -1.86 -0.03 5.41
CA PHE A 62 -1.87 0.62 4.10
C PHE A 62 -2.19 2.12 4.20
N ALA A 63 -3.19 2.51 5.00
CA ALA A 63 -3.57 3.90 5.17
C ALA A 63 -2.43 4.78 5.70
N VAL A 64 -1.65 4.28 6.66
CA VAL A 64 -0.47 4.99 7.16
C VAL A 64 0.55 5.13 6.03
N ALA A 65 0.93 4.02 5.37
CA ALA A 65 1.97 4.01 4.34
C ALA A 65 1.68 4.99 3.17
N VAL A 66 0.44 5.02 2.67
CA VAL A 66 0.10 5.86 1.49
C VAL A 66 -0.14 7.34 1.81
N ASN A 67 -0.25 7.70 3.08
CA ASN A 67 -0.37 9.10 3.49
C ASN A 67 0.97 9.73 3.93
N LEU A 68 2.07 8.96 3.83
CA LEU A 68 3.42 9.43 4.17
C LEU A 68 4.03 10.38 3.17
N GLU A 69 3.63 10.31 1.90
CA GLU A 69 4.28 11.03 0.78
C GLU A 69 5.80 10.75 0.68
N PRO A 70 6.22 9.48 0.61
CA PRO A 70 7.64 9.13 0.51
C PRO A 70 8.18 9.46 -0.89
N ASP A 71 9.51 9.63 -1.01
CA ASP A 71 10.18 9.74 -2.31
C ASP A 71 10.11 8.42 -3.09
N ILE A 72 10.21 7.29 -2.38
CA ILE A 72 10.14 5.94 -2.94
C ILE A 72 9.16 5.10 -2.12
N LEU A 73 8.19 4.51 -2.78
CA LEU A 73 7.19 3.62 -2.19
C LEU A 73 7.35 2.20 -2.74
N LEU A 74 7.65 1.25 -1.85
CA LEU A 74 7.75 -0.17 -2.18
C LEU A 74 6.45 -0.86 -1.76
N ILE A 75 5.83 -1.56 -2.70
CA ILE A 75 4.55 -2.26 -2.47
C ILE A 75 4.68 -3.69 -2.96
N ASP A 76 4.43 -4.63 -2.07
CA ASP A 76 4.41 -6.06 -2.33
C ASP A 76 2.99 -6.61 -2.08
N GLU A 77 2.29 -6.96 -3.15
CA GLU A 77 0.94 -7.59 -3.19
C GLU A 77 -0.16 -7.04 -2.25
N VAL A 78 0.18 -6.13 -1.33
CA VAL A 78 -0.67 -5.66 -0.21
C VAL A 78 -1.90 -4.87 -0.69
N LEU A 79 -2.04 -4.61 -1.98
CA LEU A 79 -3.19 -3.84 -2.51
C LEU A 79 -4.48 -4.67 -2.64
N ALA A 80 -4.41 -5.99 -2.52
CA ALA A 80 -5.58 -6.88 -2.51
C ALA A 80 -6.27 -6.95 -1.13
N VAL A 81 -6.10 -5.92 -0.28
CA VAL A 81 -6.59 -5.88 1.08
C VAL A 81 -8.03 -5.40 1.15
N GLY A 82 -8.80 -6.01 2.04
CA GLY A 82 -10.17 -5.61 2.30
C GLY A 82 -11.15 -6.10 1.23
N ASP A 83 -12.32 -5.48 1.19
CA ASP A 83 -13.34 -5.74 0.18
C ASP A 83 -13.07 -4.98 -1.13
N GLU A 84 -13.88 -5.25 -2.14
CA GLU A 84 -13.77 -4.64 -3.47
C GLU A 84 -13.86 -3.10 -3.42
N SER A 85 -14.66 -2.56 -2.51
CA SER A 85 -14.81 -1.11 -2.32
C SER A 85 -13.51 -0.49 -1.85
N PHE A 86 -12.88 -1.10 -0.85
CA PHE A 86 -11.59 -0.62 -0.33
C PHE A 86 -10.46 -0.78 -1.35
N GLN A 87 -10.45 -1.86 -2.12
CA GLN A 87 -9.47 -2.05 -3.20
C GLN A 87 -9.56 -0.95 -4.26
N LYS A 88 -10.78 -0.55 -4.67
CA LYS A 88 -11.00 0.60 -5.57
C LYS A 88 -10.44 1.89 -4.97
N LYS A 89 -10.64 2.10 -3.67
CA LYS A 89 -10.12 3.26 -2.93
C LYS A 89 -8.58 3.26 -2.88
N CYS A 90 -7.96 2.10 -2.63
CA CYS A 90 -6.51 1.91 -2.70
C CYS A 90 -5.96 2.24 -4.09
N PHE A 91 -6.59 1.71 -5.14
CA PHE A 91 -6.19 1.97 -6.51
C PHE A 91 -6.25 3.45 -6.89
N ALA A 92 -7.33 4.15 -6.51
CA ALA A 92 -7.46 5.59 -6.71
C ALA A 92 -6.36 6.37 -5.98
N LYS A 93 -6.06 6.00 -4.73
CA LYS A 93 -4.98 6.61 -3.96
C LYS A 93 -3.61 6.38 -4.59
N MET A 94 -3.35 5.17 -5.09
CA MET A 94 -2.09 4.86 -5.79
C MET A 94 -1.89 5.71 -7.06
N LYS A 95 -2.95 5.98 -7.81
CA LYS A 95 -2.89 6.92 -8.94
C LYS A 95 -2.53 8.34 -8.49
N GLN A 96 -3.07 8.80 -7.36
CA GLN A 96 -2.71 10.11 -6.79
C GLN A 96 -1.22 10.14 -6.38
N VAL A 97 -0.74 9.11 -5.67
CA VAL A 97 0.67 9.00 -5.27
C VAL A 97 1.61 8.96 -6.48
N LYS A 98 1.26 8.22 -7.53
CA LYS A 98 2.00 8.24 -8.80
C LYS A 98 2.09 9.65 -9.39
N ASN A 99 0.98 10.39 -9.39
CA ASN A 99 0.90 11.72 -9.98
C ASN A 99 1.61 12.80 -9.14
N SER A 100 1.88 12.55 -7.85
CA SER A 100 2.66 13.47 -6.99
C SER A 100 4.18 13.38 -7.21
N GLY A 101 4.66 12.49 -8.09
CA GLY A 101 6.08 12.35 -8.40
C GLY A 101 6.81 11.30 -7.56
N THR A 102 6.11 10.59 -6.69
CA THR A 102 6.68 9.46 -5.93
C THR A 102 7.12 8.33 -6.86
N THR A 103 8.31 7.82 -6.67
CA THR A 103 8.76 6.60 -7.35
C THR A 103 8.10 5.39 -6.71
N ILE A 104 7.36 4.61 -7.49
CA ILE A 104 6.67 3.41 -6.98
C ILE A 104 7.33 2.16 -7.56
N VAL A 105 7.78 1.26 -6.69
CA VAL A 105 8.15 -0.11 -7.03
C VAL A 105 7.03 -1.03 -6.57
N PHE A 106 6.35 -1.66 -7.53
CA PHE A 106 5.15 -2.42 -7.30
C PHE A 106 5.34 -3.87 -7.74
N VAL A 107 5.22 -4.80 -6.82
CA VAL A 107 5.21 -6.25 -7.09
C VAL A 107 3.77 -6.75 -7.00
N SER A 108 3.28 -7.38 -8.06
CA SER A 108 1.91 -7.88 -8.12
C SER A 108 1.75 -8.96 -9.19
N HIS A 109 0.81 -9.86 -8.97
CA HIS A 109 0.30 -10.78 -9.98
C HIS A 109 -0.94 -10.21 -10.73
N ASN A 110 -1.46 -9.05 -10.31
CA ASN A 110 -2.58 -8.39 -10.98
C ASN A 110 -2.09 -7.56 -12.18
N LEU A 111 -2.19 -8.14 -13.37
CA LEU A 111 -1.69 -7.54 -14.61
C LEU A 111 -2.43 -6.24 -15.00
N GLU A 112 -3.69 -6.09 -14.59
CA GLU A 112 -4.46 -4.86 -14.85
C GLU A 112 -3.92 -3.68 -14.04
N TRP A 113 -3.57 -3.93 -12.77
CA TRP A 113 -2.96 -2.92 -11.92
C TRP A 113 -1.57 -2.53 -12.41
N ILE A 114 -0.76 -3.53 -12.81
CA ILE A 114 0.55 -3.28 -13.42
C ILE A 114 0.40 -2.39 -14.66
N SER A 115 -0.50 -2.74 -15.57
CA SER A 115 -0.75 -1.97 -16.79
C SER A 115 -1.19 -0.53 -16.51
N ALA A 116 -2.03 -0.32 -15.49
CA ALA A 116 -2.59 1.00 -15.19
C ALA A 116 -1.65 1.90 -14.36
N LEU A 117 -0.83 1.31 -13.48
CA LEU A 117 0.01 2.06 -12.55
C LEU A 117 1.46 2.20 -13.00
N CYS A 118 2.03 1.20 -13.68
CA CYS A 118 3.44 1.16 -14.01
C CYS A 118 3.73 1.79 -15.38
N SER A 119 4.86 2.45 -15.50
CA SER A 119 5.42 2.92 -16.78
C SER A 119 6.46 1.96 -17.36
N ARG A 120 7.04 1.11 -16.48
CA ARG A 120 8.01 0.06 -16.80
C ARG A 120 7.65 -1.18 -16.00
N THR A 121 7.82 -2.36 -16.60
CA THR A 121 7.55 -3.66 -15.98
C THR A 121 8.69 -4.59 -16.22
N ILE A 122 9.03 -5.38 -15.20
CA ILE A 122 10.05 -6.43 -15.27
C ILE A 122 9.38 -7.75 -14.96
N TRP A 123 9.50 -8.73 -15.87
CA TRP A 123 9.10 -10.11 -15.62
C TRP A 123 10.30 -10.86 -15.06
N LEU A 124 10.12 -11.35 -13.82
CA LEU A 124 11.09 -12.18 -13.12
C LEU A 124 10.59 -13.64 -13.06
N GLU A 125 11.45 -14.58 -13.38
CA GLU A 125 11.21 -16.00 -13.24
C GLU A 125 12.45 -16.69 -12.69
N HIS A 126 12.29 -17.42 -11.60
CA HIS A 126 13.41 -18.11 -10.91
C HIS A 126 14.64 -17.22 -10.66
N GLY A 127 14.41 -15.97 -10.27
CA GLY A 127 15.49 -14.99 -10.00
C GLY A 127 16.15 -14.39 -11.24
N THR A 128 15.67 -14.72 -12.45
CA THR A 128 16.20 -14.22 -13.72
C THR A 128 15.20 -13.28 -14.40
N ILE A 129 15.69 -12.16 -14.95
CA ILE A 129 14.87 -11.27 -15.77
C ILE A 129 14.62 -11.90 -17.13
N GLN A 130 13.36 -12.21 -17.40
CA GLN A 130 12.93 -12.75 -18.68
C GLN A 130 12.62 -11.63 -19.68
N LYS A 131 12.03 -10.55 -19.20
CA LYS A 131 11.72 -9.39 -20.02
C LYS A 131 11.64 -8.12 -19.18
N ASP A 132 12.07 -7.02 -19.78
CA ASP A 132 12.03 -5.67 -19.21
C ASP A 132 11.54 -4.70 -20.30
N GLY A 133 10.59 -3.82 -19.96
CA GLY A 133 10.05 -2.88 -20.93
C GLY A 133 8.70 -2.28 -20.53
N ARG A 134 7.95 -1.82 -21.53
CA ARG A 134 6.60 -1.28 -21.32
C ARG A 134 5.64 -2.39 -20.85
N PRO A 135 4.69 -2.06 -19.94
CA PRO A 135 3.77 -3.04 -19.39
C PRO A 135 3.08 -3.91 -20.44
N GLU A 136 2.58 -3.30 -21.52
CA GLU A 136 1.83 -4.03 -22.55
C GLU A 136 2.69 -5.10 -23.21
N GLN A 137 3.97 -4.80 -23.48
CA GLN A 137 4.89 -5.71 -24.15
C GLN A 137 5.33 -6.87 -23.23
N VAL A 138 5.55 -6.56 -21.95
CA VAL A 138 5.98 -7.54 -20.94
C VAL A 138 4.82 -8.44 -20.58
N ILE A 139 3.62 -7.89 -20.36
CA ILE A 139 2.41 -8.65 -20.05
C ILE A 139 2.01 -9.57 -21.21
N ALA A 140 2.12 -9.11 -22.46
CA ALA A 140 1.86 -9.95 -23.63
C ALA A 140 2.78 -11.16 -23.69
N ALA A 141 4.09 -10.96 -23.46
CA ALA A 141 5.06 -12.04 -23.43
C ALA A 141 4.84 -13.02 -22.26
N TYR A 142 4.52 -12.49 -21.07
CA TYR A 142 4.20 -13.30 -19.89
C TYR A 142 2.98 -14.20 -20.14
N ARG A 143 1.91 -13.65 -20.74
CA ARG A 143 0.70 -14.44 -21.07
C ARG A 143 0.95 -15.53 -22.11
N GLN A 144 1.93 -15.35 -23.00
CA GLN A 144 2.30 -16.37 -23.98
C GLN A 144 3.13 -17.51 -23.41
N SER A 145 3.72 -17.31 -22.22
CA SER A 145 4.53 -18.33 -21.51
C SER A 145 3.71 -19.22 -20.56
N LEU A 146 2.46 -18.86 -20.28
CA LEU A 146 1.51 -19.63 -19.46
C LEU A 146 0.81 -20.70 -20.28
#